data_137ccf41c047dd1142cc4c93ced25b69
#
_entry.id   137ccf41c047dd1142cc4c93ced25b69
#
_cell.length_a   1.000
_cell.length_b   1.000
_cell.length_c   1.000
_cell.angle_alpha   90.00
_cell.angle_beta   90.00
_cell.angle_gamma   90.00
#
_symmetry.space_group_name_H-M   'P 1'
#
loop_
_entity.id
_entity.type
_entity.pdbx_description
1 polymer ?
#
loop_
_entity_poly.entity_id
_entity_poly.type
_entity_poly.pdbx_seq_one_letter_code
_entity_poly.pdbx_strand_id
1 'polypeptide(L)'
;LFGHKGLPLYAVSGLDMAYWDALAQAAGLPLARFLGGPMDPIPAYNSNGLGLTDDLGALADEARSLIAMGDFKAAKVRLGRDTLDADIAAFRAVRDAVGPDVKLPVDFNQGLDLEEALKRGAALDAEDCYWIEEAIVYDNMTGYAKMKAELKTPIQIGENFHGARDMSDALAADACTWVMPDLQRIGGVTGWRCAATIAEEAGAPMSSHIYPEVSAHVMAGTPTAHWLEYSDWAAPVMAEPLKIENGHAVIPDRPGTGVAWDEDAVKRYALEL
;
A
#
# COMPACT_ATOMS: atom_id res chain seq x y z
N LEU A 1 -24.17 14.56 11.73
CA LEU A 1 -23.77 14.81 13.13
C LEU A 1 -22.35 14.33 13.42
N PHE A 2 -21.95 13.15 12.92
CA PHE A 2 -20.65 12.53 13.21
C PHE A 2 -19.58 12.76 12.13
N GLY A 3 -19.93 13.49 11.06
CA GLY A 3 -19.06 13.60 9.88
C GLY A 3 -18.98 12.30 9.09
N HIS A 4 -18.09 12.29 8.12
CA HIS A 4 -17.86 11.15 7.22
C HIS A 4 -16.43 10.59 7.32
N LYS A 5 -15.58 11.14 8.20
CA LYS A 5 -14.19 10.72 8.39
C LYS A 5 -14.03 9.76 9.58
N GLY A 6 -12.95 9.00 9.59
CA GLY A 6 -12.60 8.10 10.68
C GLY A 6 -13.50 6.87 10.79
N LEU A 7 -13.78 6.40 12.00
CA LEU A 7 -14.49 5.15 12.27
C LEU A 7 -15.83 4.98 11.54
N PRO A 8 -16.69 6.01 11.39
CA PRO A 8 -17.92 5.86 10.60
C PRO A 8 -17.66 5.49 9.13
N LEU A 9 -16.65 6.11 8.53
CA LEU A 9 -16.28 5.76 7.14
C LEU A 9 -15.70 4.35 7.06
N TYR A 10 -14.87 3.96 8.03
CA TYR A 10 -14.31 2.60 8.07
C TYR A 10 -15.39 1.53 8.12
N ALA A 11 -16.40 1.73 8.96
CA ALA A 11 -17.53 0.80 9.05
C ALA A 11 -18.34 0.74 7.75
N VAL A 12 -18.60 1.89 7.13
CA VAL A 12 -19.29 1.95 5.82
C VAL A 12 -18.46 1.28 4.74
N SER A 13 -17.14 1.49 4.72
CA SER A 13 -16.23 0.87 3.74
C SER A 13 -16.22 -0.65 3.84
N GLY A 14 -16.22 -1.21 5.06
CA GLY A 14 -16.33 -2.65 5.26
C GLY A 14 -17.64 -3.23 4.72
N LEU A 15 -18.77 -2.54 4.97
CA LEU A 15 -20.05 -2.92 4.40
C LEU A 15 -20.08 -2.79 2.86
N ASP A 16 -19.49 -1.73 2.31
CA ASP A 16 -19.39 -1.52 0.87
C ASP A 16 -18.62 -2.67 0.20
N MET A 17 -17.44 -3.02 0.74
CA MET A 17 -16.66 -4.16 0.23
C MET A 17 -17.46 -5.46 0.28
N ALA A 18 -18.18 -5.74 1.36
CA ALA A 18 -19.00 -6.93 1.51
C ALA A 18 -20.19 -6.96 0.51
N TYR A 19 -20.83 -5.81 0.25
CA TYR A 19 -21.89 -5.73 -0.75
C TYR A 19 -21.38 -5.94 -2.17
N TRP A 20 -20.22 -5.36 -2.52
CA TRP A 20 -19.62 -5.58 -3.84
C TRP A 20 -19.21 -7.04 -4.04
N ASP A 21 -18.67 -7.67 -3.02
CA ASP A 21 -18.36 -9.10 -3.02
C ASP A 21 -19.61 -9.94 -3.25
N ALA A 22 -20.67 -9.70 -2.48
CA ALA A 22 -21.94 -10.42 -2.63
C ALA A 22 -22.58 -10.23 -4.00
N LEU A 23 -22.54 -9.02 -4.57
CA LEU A 23 -23.05 -8.74 -5.91
C LEU A 23 -22.26 -9.48 -7.00
N ALA A 24 -20.93 -9.50 -6.89
CA ALA A 24 -20.08 -10.22 -7.83
C ALA A 24 -20.29 -11.75 -7.70
N GLN A 25 -20.45 -12.27 -6.48
CA GLN A 25 -20.83 -13.67 -6.25
C GLN A 25 -22.19 -14.01 -6.88
N ALA A 26 -23.20 -13.18 -6.68
CA ALA A 26 -24.53 -13.36 -7.27
C ALA A 26 -24.49 -13.35 -8.81
N ALA A 27 -23.57 -12.59 -9.42
CA ALA A 27 -23.33 -12.56 -10.85
C ALA A 27 -22.48 -13.75 -11.34
N GLY A 28 -21.91 -14.56 -10.44
CA GLY A 28 -21.02 -15.66 -10.81
C GLY A 28 -19.68 -15.20 -11.37
N LEU A 29 -19.23 -13.98 -11.06
CA LEU A 29 -18.02 -13.35 -11.62
C LEU A 29 -17.01 -12.98 -10.52
N PRO A 30 -15.69 -13.08 -10.77
CA PRO A 30 -14.70 -12.42 -9.96
C PRO A 30 -14.98 -10.91 -9.88
N LEU A 31 -14.72 -10.29 -8.73
CA LEU A 31 -14.99 -8.85 -8.54
C LEU A 31 -14.32 -7.98 -9.61
N ALA A 32 -13.07 -8.30 -10.01
CA ALA A 32 -12.39 -7.57 -11.09
C ALA A 32 -13.21 -7.56 -12.39
N ARG A 33 -13.69 -8.73 -12.83
CA ARG A 33 -14.54 -8.83 -14.05
C ARG A 33 -15.89 -8.16 -13.86
N PHE A 34 -16.48 -8.27 -12.68
CA PHE A 34 -17.76 -7.62 -12.37
C PHE A 34 -17.64 -6.09 -12.44
N LEU A 35 -16.46 -5.55 -12.10
CA LEU A 35 -16.13 -4.13 -12.24
C LEU A 35 -15.70 -3.74 -13.67
N GLY A 36 -15.59 -4.70 -14.59
CA GLY A 36 -15.18 -4.47 -15.98
C GLY A 36 -13.67 -4.48 -16.22
N GLY A 37 -12.86 -4.85 -15.22
CA GLY A 37 -11.41 -4.96 -15.32
C GLY A 37 -10.94 -6.30 -15.92
N PRO A 38 -9.69 -6.37 -16.41
CA PRO A 38 -9.03 -7.61 -16.82
C PRO A 38 -8.70 -8.49 -15.62
N MET A 39 -8.12 -9.68 -15.87
CA MET A 39 -7.61 -10.60 -14.85
C MET A 39 -6.08 -10.70 -14.91
N ASP A 40 -5.44 -9.67 -15.45
CA ASP A 40 -3.97 -9.65 -15.54
C ASP A 40 -3.35 -9.54 -14.14
N PRO A 41 -2.25 -10.24 -13.88
CA PRO A 41 -1.55 -10.14 -12.60
C PRO A 41 -1.08 -8.70 -12.33
N ILE A 42 -1.21 -8.26 -11.07
CA ILE A 42 -0.87 -6.90 -10.64
C ILE A 42 0.54 -6.88 -10.04
N PRO A 43 1.47 -6.00 -10.47
CA PRO A 43 2.76 -5.85 -9.82
C PRO A 43 2.60 -5.59 -8.32
N ALA A 44 3.33 -6.37 -7.50
CA ALA A 44 3.21 -6.29 -6.04
C ALA A 44 4.57 -6.04 -5.39
N TYR A 45 4.58 -5.24 -4.33
CA TYR A 45 5.74 -5.11 -3.45
C TYR A 45 5.47 -5.74 -2.09
N ASN A 46 6.52 -6.32 -1.48
CA ASN A 46 6.40 -6.92 -0.17
C ASN A 46 6.53 -5.84 0.92
N SER A 47 5.51 -5.73 1.77
CA SER A 47 5.45 -4.78 2.88
C SER A 47 5.46 -5.47 4.25
N ASN A 48 5.75 -6.77 4.29
CA ASN A 48 5.98 -7.46 5.55
C ASN A 48 7.39 -7.13 6.07
N GLY A 49 7.55 -7.04 7.38
CA GLY A 49 8.85 -6.87 8.00
C GLY A 49 9.61 -5.57 7.67
N LEU A 50 10.92 -5.68 7.58
CA LEU A 50 11.89 -4.58 7.40
C LEU A 50 11.65 -3.39 8.33
N GLY A 51 11.31 -3.71 9.59
CA GLY A 51 10.97 -2.75 10.65
C GLY A 51 12.18 -1.99 11.19
N LEU A 52 11.90 -1.15 12.19
CA LEU A 52 12.92 -0.38 12.88
C LEU A 52 13.73 -1.30 13.81
N THR A 53 14.83 -1.85 13.31
CA THR A 53 15.82 -2.63 14.09
C THR A 53 17.21 -2.06 13.88
N ASP A 54 18.08 -2.17 14.89
CA ASP A 54 19.49 -1.81 14.82
C ASP A 54 20.36 -2.99 14.35
N ASP A 55 19.81 -4.20 14.29
CA ASP A 55 20.51 -5.37 13.76
C ASP A 55 20.42 -5.38 12.22
N LEU A 56 21.40 -4.76 11.59
CA LEU A 56 21.49 -4.66 10.14
C LEU A 56 21.68 -6.03 9.47
N GLY A 57 22.29 -7.01 10.17
CA GLY A 57 22.45 -8.37 9.67
C GLY A 57 21.10 -9.09 9.57
N ALA A 58 20.31 -9.02 10.66
CA ALA A 58 18.96 -9.57 10.67
C ALA A 58 18.05 -8.89 9.62
N LEU A 59 18.16 -7.57 9.47
CA LEU A 59 17.41 -6.81 8.46
C LEU A 59 17.75 -7.26 7.03
N ALA A 60 19.03 -7.49 6.74
CA ALA A 60 19.50 -7.98 5.45
C ALA A 60 19.01 -9.41 5.16
N ASP A 61 19.01 -10.30 6.16
CA ASP A 61 18.51 -11.67 6.03
C ASP A 61 17.00 -11.70 5.81
N GLU A 62 16.25 -10.87 6.55
CA GLU A 62 14.81 -10.69 6.36
C GLU A 62 14.50 -10.19 4.94
N ALA A 63 15.23 -9.17 4.45
CA ALA A 63 15.04 -8.65 3.09
C ALA A 63 15.19 -9.74 2.02
N ARG A 64 16.22 -10.60 2.10
CA ARG A 64 16.39 -11.73 1.19
C ARG A 64 15.21 -12.69 1.25
N SER A 65 14.73 -13.00 2.44
CA SER A 65 13.59 -13.90 2.65
C SER A 65 12.30 -13.35 2.05
N LEU A 66 12.03 -12.05 2.27
CA LEU A 66 10.83 -11.38 1.75
C LEU A 66 10.82 -11.31 0.22
N ILE A 67 11.97 -11.05 -0.40
CA ILE A 67 12.09 -11.08 -1.88
C ILE A 67 11.86 -12.51 -2.41
N ALA A 68 12.43 -13.53 -1.77
CA ALA A 68 12.33 -14.92 -2.20
C ALA A 68 10.91 -15.49 -2.05
N MET A 69 10.07 -14.95 -1.15
CA MET A 69 8.72 -15.45 -0.84
C MET A 69 7.81 -15.55 -2.08
N GLY A 70 7.94 -14.63 -3.04
CA GLY A 70 7.14 -14.61 -4.27
C GLY A 70 7.91 -14.05 -5.46
N ASP A 71 9.24 -14.08 -5.41
CA ASP A 71 10.13 -13.45 -6.39
C ASP A 71 9.80 -11.96 -6.60
N PHE A 72 9.55 -11.26 -5.48
CA PHE A 72 9.20 -9.84 -5.49
C PHE A 72 10.29 -8.99 -6.14
N LYS A 73 9.87 -7.93 -6.82
CA LYS A 73 10.78 -6.94 -7.45
C LYS A 73 10.82 -5.63 -6.68
N ALA A 74 10.10 -5.56 -5.56
CA ALA A 74 10.11 -4.42 -4.64
C ALA A 74 9.80 -4.88 -3.21
N ALA A 75 10.39 -4.20 -2.22
CA ALA A 75 10.09 -4.38 -0.79
C ALA A 75 10.20 -3.05 -0.05
N LYS A 76 9.25 -2.77 0.85
CA LYS A 76 9.18 -1.52 1.60
C LYS A 76 10.04 -1.57 2.86
N VAL A 77 10.92 -0.59 3.03
CA VAL A 77 11.81 -0.46 4.18
C VAL A 77 11.27 0.59 5.15
N ARG A 78 11.11 0.24 6.44
CA ARG A 78 10.72 1.20 7.46
C ARG A 78 11.94 2.02 7.90
N LEU A 79 11.82 3.34 7.83
CA LEU A 79 12.81 4.29 8.30
C LEU A 79 12.21 5.21 9.37
N GLY A 80 13.07 5.97 10.07
CA GLY A 80 12.66 6.81 11.20
C GLY A 80 13.43 6.47 12.48
N ARG A 81 14.65 5.92 12.34
CA ARG A 81 15.58 5.72 13.44
C ARG A 81 16.04 7.06 14.02
N ASP A 82 16.67 7.05 15.18
CA ASP A 82 17.08 8.25 15.91
C ASP A 82 17.97 9.19 15.07
N THR A 83 18.77 8.64 14.14
CA THR A 83 19.68 9.43 13.32
C THR A 83 19.54 9.14 11.83
N LEU A 84 19.81 10.14 10.99
CA LEU A 84 19.94 10.01 9.55
C LEU A 84 20.92 8.89 9.17
N ASP A 85 22.09 8.84 9.80
CA ASP A 85 23.12 7.86 9.48
C ASP A 85 22.64 6.43 9.75
N ALA A 86 21.84 6.21 10.79
CA ALA A 86 21.25 4.91 11.09
C ALA A 86 20.20 4.50 10.04
N ASP A 87 19.39 5.43 9.54
CA ASP A 87 18.45 5.17 8.45
C ASP A 87 19.16 4.82 7.14
N ILE A 88 20.18 5.59 6.77
CA ILE A 88 20.97 5.32 5.56
C ILE A 88 21.72 3.99 5.67
N ALA A 89 22.26 3.67 6.84
CA ALA A 89 22.91 2.37 7.06
C ALA A 89 21.93 1.20 6.90
N ALA A 90 20.71 1.33 7.42
CA ALA A 90 19.66 0.34 7.27
C ALA A 90 19.22 0.18 5.79
N PHE A 91 19.00 1.29 5.10
CA PHE A 91 18.65 1.27 3.68
C PHE A 91 19.73 0.56 2.84
N ARG A 92 21.01 0.91 3.06
CA ARG A 92 22.15 0.29 2.38
C ARG A 92 22.28 -1.20 2.67
N ALA A 93 22.07 -1.61 3.92
CA ALA A 93 22.10 -3.03 4.30
C ALA A 93 21.05 -3.85 3.55
N VAL A 94 19.83 -3.31 3.38
CA VAL A 94 18.79 -3.92 2.55
C VAL A 94 19.19 -3.91 1.09
N ARG A 95 19.66 -2.79 0.54
CA ARG A 95 20.10 -2.64 -0.85
C ARG A 95 21.20 -3.65 -1.20
N ASP A 96 22.20 -3.79 -0.36
CA ASP A 96 23.31 -4.74 -0.53
C ASP A 96 22.82 -6.19 -0.50
N ALA A 97 21.79 -6.48 0.30
CA ALA A 97 21.24 -7.81 0.44
C ALA A 97 20.40 -8.27 -0.76
N VAL A 98 19.64 -7.35 -1.38
CA VAL A 98 18.68 -7.67 -2.46
C VAL A 98 19.15 -7.28 -3.86
N GLY A 99 20.23 -6.51 -3.96
CA GLY A 99 20.82 -6.06 -5.22
C GLY A 99 20.14 -4.82 -5.83
N PRO A 100 20.73 -4.30 -6.95
CA PRO A 100 20.31 -3.03 -7.54
C PRO A 100 18.96 -3.08 -8.27
N ASP A 101 18.51 -4.26 -8.70
CA ASP A 101 17.32 -4.39 -9.54
C ASP A 101 16.00 -4.36 -8.73
N VAL A 102 16.07 -4.59 -7.41
CA VAL A 102 14.91 -4.54 -6.52
C VAL A 102 14.57 -3.09 -6.17
N LYS A 103 13.32 -2.69 -6.38
CA LYS A 103 12.83 -1.38 -5.97
C LYS A 103 12.71 -1.31 -4.46
N LEU A 104 13.26 -0.27 -3.84
CA LEU A 104 13.20 -0.06 -2.39
C LEU A 104 12.48 1.25 -2.08
N PRO A 105 11.15 1.23 -1.92
CA PRO A 105 10.44 2.31 -1.27
C PRO A 105 10.74 2.37 0.22
N VAL A 106 10.63 3.56 0.78
CA VAL A 106 10.77 3.77 2.23
C VAL A 106 9.49 4.37 2.81
N ASP A 107 9.23 4.05 4.08
CA ASP A 107 8.09 4.57 4.81
C ASP A 107 8.52 5.04 6.19
N PHE A 108 8.20 6.28 6.51
CA PHE A 108 8.49 6.90 7.81
C PHE A 108 7.30 6.90 8.76
N ASN A 109 6.12 6.46 8.31
CA ASN A 109 4.90 6.39 9.12
C ASN A 109 4.65 7.69 9.90
N GLN A 110 4.80 8.85 9.24
CA GLN A 110 4.58 10.19 9.79
C GLN A 110 5.53 10.57 10.96
N GLY A 111 6.67 9.89 11.07
CA GLY A 111 7.59 10.00 12.21
C GLY A 111 8.46 11.25 12.23
N LEU A 112 8.49 12.05 11.16
CA LEU A 112 9.41 13.18 11.01
C LEU A 112 8.66 14.52 11.03
N ASP A 113 9.37 15.56 11.44
CA ASP A 113 8.99 16.92 11.09
C ASP A 113 9.48 17.27 9.66
N LEU A 114 9.05 18.40 9.14
CA LEU A 114 9.37 18.79 7.75
C LEU A 114 10.87 19.02 7.52
N GLU A 115 11.60 19.53 8.51
CA GLU A 115 13.03 19.83 8.39
C GLU A 115 13.82 18.51 8.28
N GLU A 116 13.56 17.55 9.18
CA GLU A 116 14.17 16.22 9.12
C GLU A 116 13.73 15.43 7.88
N ALA A 117 12.48 15.57 7.44
CA ALA A 117 11.99 14.91 6.24
C ALA A 117 12.73 15.39 4.97
N LEU A 118 12.95 16.69 4.84
CA LEU A 118 13.73 17.26 3.73
C LEU A 118 15.20 16.81 3.80
N LYS A 119 15.80 16.83 4.97
CA LYS A 119 17.19 16.42 5.19
C LYS A 119 17.40 14.93 4.87
N ARG A 120 16.52 14.05 5.38
CA ARG A 120 16.61 12.60 5.14
C ARG A 120 16.25 12.26 3.69
N GLY A 121 15.24 12.95 3.11
CA GLY A 121 14.88 12.81 1.71
C GLY A 121 16.02 13.18 0.76
N ALA A 122 16.75 14.29 1.03
CA ALA A 122 17.92 14.66 0.24
C ALA A 122 19.06 13.63 0.31
N ALA A 123 19.23 12.94 1.45
CA ALA A 123 20.18 11.83 1.55
C ALA A 123 19.70 10.60 0.76
N LEU A 124 18.41 10.27 0.82
CA LEU A 124 17.81 9.17 0.06
C LEU A 124 17.82 9.39 -1.46
N ASP A 125 17.82 10.65 -1.92
CA ASP A 125 18.00 11.00 -3.34
C ASP A 125 19.32 10.48 -3.92
N ALA A 126 20.34 10.25 -3.07
CA ALA A 126 21.64 9.70 -3.46
C ALA A 126 21.71 8.16 -3.41
N GLU A 127 20.71 7.50 -2.83
CA GLU A 127 20.66 6.06 -2.56
C GLU A 127 19.77 5.29 -3.54
N ASP A 128 19.24 5.91 -4.59
CA ASP A 128 18.28 5.31 -5.52
C ASP A 128 17.03 4.77 -4.80
N CYS A 129 16.50 5.55 -3.86
CA CYS A 129 15.23 5.28 -3.18
C CYS A 129 14.08 5.38 -4.20
N TYR A 130 13.16 4.41 -4.18
CA TYR A 130 12.12 4.34 -5.21
C TYR A 130 10.98 5.31 -4.96
N TRP A 131 10.50 5.44 -3.71
CA TRP A 131 9.64 6.53 -3.23
C TRP A 131 9.83 6.74 -1.73
N ILE A 132 9.46 7.93 -1.28
CA ILE A 132 9.33 8.27 0.14
C ILE A 132 7.84 8.31 0.49
N GLU A 133 7.42 7.48 1.46
CA GLU A 133 6.06 7.34 1.93
C GLU A 133 5.89 7.99 3.29
N GLU A 134 4.83 8.78 3.43
CA GLU A 134 4.34 9.40 4.67
C GLU A 134 5.44 9.88 5.65
N ALA A 135 6.40 10.70 5.15
CA ALA A 135 7.49 11.16 6.00
C ALA A 135 7.04 12.08 7.15
N ILE A 136 6.04 12.92 6.89
CA ILE A 136 5.47 13.88 7.85
C ILE A 136 3.99 13.59 8.11
N VAL A 137 3.38 14.29 9.07
CA VAL A 137 1.96 14.11 9.38
C VAL A 137 1.08 14.23 8.13
N TYR A 138 0.15 13.30 7.97
CA TYR A 138 -0.59 13.01 6.72
C TYR A 138 -1.37 14.20 6.14
N ASP A 139 -1.80 15.15 6.96
CA ASP A 139 -2.62 16.29 6.55
C ASP A 139 -1.81 17.58 6.30
N ASN A 140 -0.49 17.53 6.40
CA ASN A 140 0.38 18.67 6.08
C ASN A 140 0.67 18.76 4.57
N MET A 141 -0.36 19.07 3.76
CA MET A 141 -0.24 19.13 2.30
C MET A 141 0.79 20.16 1.82
N THR A 142 0.94 21.26 2.52
CA THR A 142 1.97 22.28 2.19
C THR A 142 3.38 21.73 2.40
N GLY A 143 3.59 20.95 3.45
CA GLY A 143 4.86 20.28 3.72
C GLY A 143 5.20 19.26 2.64
N TYR A 144 4.23 18.44 2.25
CA TYR A 144 4.40 17.45 1.17
C TYR A 144 4.66 18.12 -0.19
N ALA A 145 3.95 19.20 -0.52
CA ALA A 145 4.21 19.97 -1.75
C ALA A 145 5.64 20.51 -1.77
N LYS A 146 6.15 20.98 -0.62
CA LYS A 146 7.55 21.42 -0.50
C LYS A 146 8.52 20.26 -0.67
N MET A 147 8.27 19.10 -0.05
CA MET A 147 9.10 17.90 -0.24
C MET A 147 9.16 17.50 -1.71
N LYS A 148 8.01 17.43 -2.39
CA LYS A 148 7.93 17.10 -3.80
C LYS A 148 8.70 18.07 -4.69
N ALA A 149 8.71 19.36 -4.35
CA ALA A 149 9.41 20.39 -5.11
C ALA A 149 10.94 20.35 -4.90
N GLU A 150 11.42 19.92 -3.73
CA GLU A 150 12.84 19.98 -3.36
C GLU A 150 13.56 18.64 -3.53
N LEU A 151 12.84 17.51 -3.49
CA LEU A 151 13.41 16.16 -3.58
C LEU A 151 13.26 15.56 -4.99
N LYS A 152 14.20 14.71 -5.37
CA LYS A 152 14.15 13.95 -6.65
C LYS A 152 13.35 12.67 -6.51
N THR A 153 13.44 12.04 -5.33
CA THR A 153 12.71 10.81 -5.02
C THR A 153 11.21 11.10 -4.99
N PRO A 154 10.39 10.34 -5.71
CA PRO A 154 8.94 10.51 -5.71
C PRO A 154 8.34 10.46 -4.31
N ILE A 155 7.35 11.31 -4.04
CA ILE A 155 6.58 11.31 -2.80
C ILE A 155 5.30 10.52 -3.02
N GLN A 156 5.05 9.51 -2.19
CA GLN A 156 3.82 8.72 -2.19
C GLN A 156 3.08 8.91 -0.87
N ILE A 157 1.81 9.27 -0.94
CA ILE A 157 0.93 9.43 0.23
C ILE A 157 -0.46 8.88 -0.08
N GLY A 158 -1.24 8.62 0.94
CA GLY A 158 -2.64 8.34 0.73
C GLY A 158 -3.27 7.27 1.59
N GLU A 159 -2.52 6.50 2.35
CA GLU A 159 -3.10 5.53 3.28
C GLU A 159 -4.11 6.18 4.24
N ASN A 160 -3.91 7.47 4.55
CA ASN A 160 -4.74 8.26 5.44
C ASN A 160 -5.78 9.17 4.75
N PHE A 161 -6.05 9.00 3.46
CA PHE A 161 -7.15 9.71 2.78
C PHE A 161 -8.51 9.21 3.26
N HIS A 162 -9.30 10.07 3.85
CA HIS A 162 -10.66 9.79 4.29
C HIS A 162 -11.67 10.17 3.19
N GLY A 163 -11.81 9.26 2.21
CA GLY A 163 -12.62 9.46 1.01
C GLY A 163 -11.85 10.10 -0.16
N ALA A 164 -12.39 9.94 -1.36
CA ALA A 164 -11.76 10.40 -2.61
C ALA A 164 -11.52 11.91 -2.66
N ARG A 165 -12.24 12.70 -1.84
CA ARG A 165 -12.03 14.14 -1.75
C ARG A 165 -10.67 14.51 -1.17
N ASP A 166 -10.22 13.84 -0.10
CA ASP A 166 -8.91 14.11 0.51
C ASP A 166 -7.80 13.86 -0.52
N MET A 167 -7.93 12.81 -1.35
CA MET A 167 -7.01 12.55 -2.45
C MET A 167 -7.04 13.66 -3.51
N SER A 168 -8.24 14.11 -3.90
CA SER A 168 -8.39 15.24 -4.82
C SER A 168 -7.73 16.51 -4.30
N ASP A 169 -7.92 16.82 -3.02
CA ASP A 169 -7.34 18.00 -2.37
C ASP A 169 -5.81 17.90 -2.33
N ALA A 170 -5.25 16.72 -2.06
CA ALA A 170 -3.80 16.46 -2.07
C ALA A 170 -3.18 16.65 -3.47
N LEU A 171 -3.83 16.10 -4.51
CA LEU A 171 -3.40 16.26 -5.89
C LEU A 171 -3.50 17.73 -6.34
N ALA A 172 -4.58 18.43 -5.99
CA ALA A 172 -4.75 19.87 -6.30
C ALA A 172 -3.70 20.75 -5.59
N ALA A 173 -3.23 20.35 -4.40
CA ALA A 173 -2.14 21.00 -3.68
C ALA A 173 -0.74 20.65 -4.20
N ASP A 174 -0.64 19.82 -5.23
CA ASP A 174 0.62 19.28 -5.75
C ASP A 174 1.48 18.57 -4.66
N ALA A 175 0.79 17.93 -3.70
CA ALA A 175 1.41 17.39 -2.49
C ALA A 175 2.10 16.02 -2.68
N CYS A 176 1.87 15.34 -3.80
CA CYS A 176 2.46 14.02 -4.04
C CYS A 176 2.73 13.76 -5.51
N THR A 177 3.61 12.80 -5.76
CA THR A 177 3.89 12.28 -7.10
C THR A 177 2.94 11.13 -7.42
N TRP A 178 2.73 10.26 -6.44
CA TRP A 178 1.89 9.06 -6.52
C TRP A 178 0.93 9.00 -5.34
N VAL A 179 -0.19 8.31 -5.54
CA VAL A 179 -1.21 8.12 -4.50
C VAL A 179 -1.36 6.66 -4.13
N MET A 180 -1.73 6.38 -2.86
CA MET A 180 -1.91 5.02 -2.36
C MET A 180 -3.09 4.93 -1.37
N PRO A 181 -4.33 5.06 -1.86
CA PRO A 181 -5.49 5.01 -0.97
C PRO A 181 -5.67 3.64 -0.32
N ASP A 182 -6.12 3.66 0.92
CA ASP A 182 -6.55 2.49 1.67
C ASP A 182 -8.02 2.18 1.41
N LEU A 183 -8.37 0.93 1.12
CA LEU A 183 -9.75 0.54 0.83
C LEU A 183 -10.72 0.86 1.97
N GLN A 184 -10.30 0.68 3.21
CA GLN A 184 -11.14 0.97 4.36
C GLN A 184 -11.33 2.47 4.59
N ARG A 185 -10.32 3.29 4.25
CA ARG A 185 -10.34 4.74 4.49
C ARG A 185 -10.88 5.53 3.32
N ILE A 186 -10.76 5.01 2.09
CA ILE A 186 -11.24 5.69 0.88
C ILE A 186 -12.75 5.55 0.65
N GLY A 187 -13.43 4.62 1.33
CA GLY A 187 -14.86 4.37 1.16
C GLY A 187 -15.18 3.05 0.45
N GLY A 188 -14.37 2.02 0.64
CA GLY A 188 -14.55 0.70 0.04
C GLY A 188 -14.31 0.70 -1.47
N VAL A 189 -14.92 -0.24 -2.15
CA VAL A 189 -14.86 -0.39 -3.62
C VAL A 189 -15.47 0.82 -4.33
N THR A 190 -16.58 1.35 -3.81
CA THR A 190 -17.23 2.55 -4.35
C THR A 190 -16.32 3.77 -4.27
N GLY A 191 -15.70 4.00 -3.11
CA GLY A 191 -14.74 5.09 -2.91
C GLY A 191 -13.48 4.92 -3.76
N TRP A 192 -12.96 3.70 -3.89
CA TRP A 192 -11.83 3.39 -4.75
C TRP A 192 -12.10 3.75 -6.22
N ARG A 193 -13.27 3.40 -6.75
CA ARG A 193 -13.64 3.75 -8.13
C ARG A 193 -13.67 5.27 -8.36
N CYS A 194 -14.18 6.03 -7.39
CA CYS A 194 -14.11 7.49 -7.46
C CYS A 194 -12.66 7.99 -7.44
N ALA A 195 -11.83 7.44 -6.56
CA ALA A 195 -10.41 7.77 -6.47
C ALA A 195 -9.65 7.40 -7.77
N ALA A 196 -9.94 6.25 -8.37
CA ALA A 196 -9.34 5.84 -9.64
C ALA A 196 -9.65 6.81 -10.80
N THR A 197 -10.88 7.33 -10.87
CA THR A 197 -11.24 8.36 -11.85
C THR A 197 -10.44 9.66 -11.62
N ILE A 198 -10.31 10.11 -10.37
CA ILE A 198 -9.53 11.30 -10.02
C ILE A 198 -8.05 11.10 -10.35
N ALA A 199 -7.49 9.93 -10.05
CA ALA A 199 -6.11 9.58 -10.38
C ALA A 199 -5.87 9.58 -11.90
N GLU A 200 -6.81 9.03 -12.68
CA GLU A 200 -6.75 9.03 -14.14
C GLU A 200 -6.78 10.45 -14.72
N GLU A 201 -7.71 11.29 -14.26
CA GLU A 201 -7.79 12.70 -14.68
C GLU A 201 -6.53 13.51 -14.36
N ALA A 202 -5.88 13.19 -13.23
CA ALA A 202 -4.63 13.82 -12.81
C ALA A 202 -3.37 13.18 -13.44
N GLY A 203 -3.50 12.02 -14.12
CA GLY A 203 -2.37 11.22 -14.60
C GLY A 203 -1.49 10.69 -13.46
N ALA A 204 -2.04 10.51 -12.26
CA ALA A 204 -1.31 10.10 -11.07
C ALA A 204 -1.29 8.56 -10.94
N PRO A 205 -0.11 7.92 -10.91
CA PRO A 205 0.00 6.50 -10.57
C PRO A 205 -0.62 6.21 -9.20
N MET A 206 -1.43 5.12 -9.14
CA MET A 206 -2.22 4.76 -7.96
C MET A 206 -1.87 3.36 -7.47
N SER A 207 -1.21 3.29 -6.33
CA SER A 207 -0.90 2.06 -5.58
C SER A 207 -2.01 1.74 -4.59
N SER A 208 -2.02 0.52 -4.04
CA SER A 208 -2.89 0.19 -2.90
C SER A 208 -2.14 0.32 -1.57
N HIS A 209 -2.91 0.51 -0.49
CA HIS A 209 -2.47 0.29 0.88
C HIS A 209 -3.23 -0.91 1.42
N ILE A 210 -2.50 -1.91 1.95
CA ILE A 210 -3.00 -3.18 2.52
C ILE A 210 -4.23 -3.79 1.81
N TYR A 211 -4.98 -4.69 2.48
CA TYR A 211 -6.14 -5.42 1.91
C TYR A 211 -5.85 -6.07 0.55
N PRO A 212 -4.72 -6.80 0.38
CA PRO A 212 -4.25 -7.24 -0.93
C PRO A 212 -5.28 -8.08 -1.68
N GLU A 213 -6.12 -8.85 -0.96
CA GLU A 213 -7.14 -9.73 -1.54
C GLU A 213 -8.23 -8.98 -2.28
N VAL A 214 -8.65 -7.82 -1.76
CA VAL A 214 -9.66 -6.95 -2.40
C VAL A 214 -8.98 -5.96 -3.34
N SER A 215 -7.81 -5.44 -2.93
CA SER A 215 -7.03 -4.47 -3.71
C SER A 215 -6.66 -5.01 -5.09
N ALA A 216 -6.28 -6.30 -5.21
CA ALA A 216 -5.97 -6.91 -6.50
C ALA A 216 -7.12 -6.78 -7.49
N HIS A 217 -8.37 -6.96 -7.05
CA HIS A 217 -9.55 -6.84 -7.90
C HIS A 217 -9.84 -5.42 -8.36
N VAL A 218 -9.77 -4.44 -7.44
CA VAL A 218 -10.09 -3.05 -7.80
C VAL A 218 -8.98 -2.42 -8.63
N MET A 219 -7.72 -2.79 -8.39
CA MET A 219 -6.57 -2.34 -9.18
C MET A 219 -6.64 -2.83 -10.63
N ALA A 220 -7.19 -4.01 -10.89
CA ALA A 220 -7.39 -4.52 -12.24
C ALA A 220 -8.22 -3.57 -13.14
N GLY A 221 -9.14 -2.83 -12.56
CA GLY A 221 -9.96 -1.83 -13.26
C GLY A 221 -9.47 -0.40 -13.08
N THR A 222 -8.28 -0.18 -12.51
CA THR A 222 -7.71 1.16 -12.27
C THR A 222 -6.77 1.53 -13.41
N PRO A 223 -7.08 2.55 -14.25
CA PRO A 223 -6.27 2.89 -15.42
C PRO A 223 -4.83 3.28 -15.10
N THR A 224 -4.61 3.88 -13.93
CA THR A 224 -3.28 4.31 -13.45
C THR A 224 -2.71 3.36 -12.40
N ALA A 225 -3.15 2.09 -12.35
CA ALA A 225 -2.65 1.10 -11.39
C ALA A 225 -1.13 1.03 -11.39
N HIS A 226 -0.52 1.08 -10.19
CA HIS A 226 0.93 1.11 -10.03
C HIS A 226 1.40 -0.14 -9.28
N TRP A 227 1.43 -0.12 -7.95
CA TRP A 227 1.87 -1.26 -7.14
C TRP A 227 0.80 -1.69 -6.16
N LEU A 228 0.58 -3.00 -6.05
CA LEU A 228 -0.18 -3.60 -4.96
C LEU A 228 0.74 -3.75 -3.75
N GLU A 229 0.33 -3.23 -2.60
CA GLU A 229 0.98 -3.52 -1.33
C GLU A 229 0.59 -4.90 -0.84
N TYR A 230 1.55 -5.80 -0.76
CA TYR A 230 1.34 -7.13 -0.22
C TYR A 230 1.74 -7.20 1.25
N SER A 231 0.76 -7.54 2.09
CA SER A 231 0.94 -7.96 3.47
C SER A 231 0.08 -9.21 3.72
N ASP A 232 0.63 -10.19 4.41
CA ASP A 232 0.00 -11.49 4.63
C ASP A 232 -0.69 -11.63 6.00
N TRP A 233 -1.05 -10.51 6.60
CA TRP A 233 -1.60 -10.47 7.97
C TRP A 233 -2.87 -11.32 8.14
N ALA A 234 -3.70 -11.40 7.11
CA ALA A 234 -4.91 -12.20 7.14
C ALA A 234 -4.68 -13.66 6.70
N ALA A 235 -3.53 -13.98 6.09
CA ALA A 235 -3.22 -15.31 5.59
C ALA A 235 -3.41 -16.45 6.62
N PRO A 236 -3.07 -16.27 7.92
CA PRO A 236 -3.27 -17.31 8.92
C PRO A 236 -4.72 -17.76 9.15
N VAL A 237 -5.71 -16.98 8.73
CA VAL A 237 -7.15 -17.27 8.87
C VAL A 237 -7.87 -17.43 7.53
N MET A 238 -7.13 -17.40 6.42
CA MET A 238 -7.68 -17.64 5.10
C MET A 238 -7.54 -19.07 4.63
N ALA A 239 -8.59 -19.60 4.00
CA ALA A 239 -8.52 -20.95 3.40
C ALA A 239 -7.54 -20.96 2.22
N GLU A 240 -7.47 -19.90 1.44
CA GLU A 240 -6.54 -19.71 0.34
C GLU A 240 -6.06 -18.26 0.32
N PRO A 241 -4.87 -17.97 0.87
CA PRO A 241 -4.26 -16.62 0.80
C PRO A 241 -4.01 -16.17 -0.64
N LEU A 242 -3.94 -14.85 -0.85
CA LEU A 242 -3.61 -14.27 -2.14
C LEU A 242 -2.25 -14.79 -2.63
N LYS A 243 -2.22 -15.30 -3.85
CA LYS A 243 -1.02 -15.88 -4.45
C LYS A 243 -0.16 -14.81 -5.09
N ILE A 244 1.13 -14.87 -4.82
CA ILE A 244 2.14 -14.05 -5.51
C ILE A 244 2.97 -14.96 -6.41
N GLU A 245 3.09 -14.59 -7.68
CA GLU A 245 3.92 -15.28 -8.67
C GLU A 245 4.80 -14.27 -9.42
N ASN A 246 6.10 -14.49 -9.42
CA ASN A 246 7.07 -13.63 -10.11
C ASN A 246 6.90 -12.13 -9.74
N GLY A 247 6.64 -11.83 -8.47
CA GLY A 247 6.43 -10.47 -7.98
C GLY A 247 5.08 -9.85 -8.35
N HIS A 248 4.09 -10.66 -8.75
CA HIS A 248 2.77 -10.19 -9.12
C HIS A 248 1.69 -10.90 -8.29
N ALA A 249 0.69 -10.15 -7.87
CA ALA A 249 -0.52 -10.69 -7.26
C ALA A 249 -1.40 -11.33 -8.35
N VAL A 250 -1.74 -12.60 -8.17
CA VAL A 250 -2.63 -13.35 -9.06
C VAL A 250 -4.06 -13.17 -8.58
N ILE A 251 -4.87 -12.49 -9.37
CA ILE A 251 -6.28 -12.25 -9.03
C ILE A 251 -7.04 -13.57 -9.00
N PRO A 252 -7.74 -13.93 -7.90
CA PRO A 252 -8.50 -15.17 -7.82
C PRO A 252 -9.61 -15.23 -8.90
N ASP A 253 -9.60 -16.28 -9.75
CA ASP A 253 -10.66 -16.50 -10.77
C ASP A 253 -11.84 -17.28 -10.13
N ARG A 254 -12.44 -16.66 -9.12
CA ARG A 254 -13.60 -17.17 -8.37
C ARG A 254 -14.62 -16.05 -8.18
N PRO A 255 -15.94 -16.37 -8.07
CA PRO A 255 -16.96 -15.36 -7.82
C PRO A 255 -16.66 -14.53 -6.56
N GLY A 256 -16.92 -13.22 -6.63
CA GLY A 256 -16.59 -12.27 -5.57
C GLY A 256 -15.12 -11.91 -5.54
N THR A 257 -14.63 -11.64 -4.34
CA THR A 257 -13.20 -11.40 -4.06
C THR A 257 -12.40 -12.70 -3.97
N GLY A 258 -13.10 -13.86 -3.93
CA GLY A 258 -12.49 -15.14 -3.69
C GLY A 258 -12.01 -15.36 -2.23
N VAL A 259 -12.26 -14.41 -1.33
CA VAL A 259 -11.94 -14.56 0.10
C VAL A 259 -12.82 -15.65 0.71
N ALA A 260 -12.18 -16.62 1.36
CA ALA A 260 -12.82 -17.65 2.13
C ALA A 260 -12.04 -17.88 3.43
N TRP A 261 -12.75 -18.03 4.53
CA TRP A 261 -12.14 -18.25 5.85
C TRP A 261 -11.82 -19.74 6.07
N ASP A 262 -10.68 -20.02 6.67
CA ASP A 262 -10.42 -21.30 7.32
C ASP A 262 -11.12 -21.27 8.70
N GLU A 263 -12.29 -21.90 8.78
CA GLU A 263 -13.14 -21.89 9.97
C GLU A 263 -12.44 -22.50 11.20
N ASP A 264 -11.53 -23.44 11.01
CA ASP A 264 -10.78 -24.03 12.12
C ASP A 264 -9.65 -23.10 12.59
N ALA A 265 -9.03 -22.38 11.67
CA ALA A 265 -8.08 -21.33 12.03
C ALA A 265 -8.79 -20.17 12.73
N VAL A 266 -9.95 -19.71 12.23
CA VAL A 266 -10.76 -18.67 12.88
C VAL A 266 -11.11 -19.07 14.31
N LYS A 267 -11.56 -20.30 14.56
CA LYS A 267 -11.84 -20.80 15.91
C LYS A 267 -10.60 -20.79 16.81
N ARG A 268 -9.43 -21.13 16.25
CA ARG A 268 -8.16 -21.16 16.99
C ARG A 268 -7.73 -19.79 17.49
N TYR A 269 -8.01 -18.75 16.71
CA TYR A 269 -7.67 -17.35 17.04
C TYR A 269 -8.80 -16.59 17.72
N ALA A 270 -9.99 -17.21 17.88
CA ALA A 270 -11.11 -16.58 18.56
C ALA A 270 -10.76 -16.28 20.03
N LEU A 271 -11.04 -15.06 20.47
CA LEU A 271 -10.95 -14.71 21.89
C LEU A 271 -12.24 -15.13 22.61
N GLU A 272 -12.11 -15.78 23.75
CA GLU A 272 -13.24 -15.92 24.69
C GLU A 272 -13.49 -14.53 25.33
N LEU A 273 -14.66 -13.95 25.08
CA LEU A 273 -15.09 -12.65 25.61
C LEU A 273 -15.86 -12.86 26.92
#